data_9252d4649940748496bd084d2c3537a5
#
_entry.id   9252d4649940748496bd084d2c3537a5
#
_cell.length_a   1.000
_cell.length_b   1.000
_cell.length_c   1.000
_cell.angle_alpha   90.00
_cell.angle_beta   90.00
_cell.angle_gamma   90.00
#
_symmetry.space_group_name_H-M   'P 1'
#
loop_
_entity.id
_entity.type
_entity.pdbx_description
1 polymer ?
#
loop_
_entity_poly.entity_id
_entity_poly.type
_entity_poly.pdbx_seq_one_letter_code
_entity_poly.pdbx_strand_id
1 'polypeptide(L)'
;MSSSSIRKHAGTGTSSNQVTIPEPSFAERARTLLHVGRLGSLSTLSRRQQGFPFGSVMPYGLDGDGRPIFLVSTMAMHTQNLQADSRASLLVTQPDSSGDPLGSSRVTLVGTILPVPKVEVAESRNLYLSRHPNSKYWVDFDDFSFYRMEVVDVYYVGGFGVMGWVSASEYRAATPDPLVDSMAEILEHMNADHEDALVLLARTIAGIESHEAAMTSVDRLGFNVRLTTRDGMRGARIPFLREVNSAAETRNVLVEMVRQARSPVE
;
A
#
# COMPACT_ATOMS: atom_id res chain seq x y z
N MET A 1 21.69 8.04 -19.94
CA MET A 1 21.17 6.72 -20.27
C MET A 1 21.95 5.69 -19.46
N SER A 2 21.44 5.28 -18.32
CA SER A 2 22.05 4.22 -17.52
C SER A 2 20.92 3.31 -17.05
N SER A 3 20.88 2.09 -17.59
CA SER A 3 19.91 1.09 -17.20
C SER A 3 20.26 0.63 -15.79
N SER A 4 19.42 0.97 -14.82
CA SER A 4 19.49 0.51 -13.45
C SER A 4 19.19 -0.99 -13.42
N SER A 5 20.21 -1.82 -13.22
CA SER A 5 20.05 -3.24 -13.00
C SER A 5 19.39 -3.47 -11.63
N ILE A 6 18.20 -4.06 -11.66
CA ILE A 6 17.48 -4.51 -10.48
C ILE A 6 18.33 -5.58 -9.79
N ARG A 7 18.92 -5.26 -8.62
CA ARG A 7 19.54 -6.27 -7.75
C ARG A 7 18.44 -6.98 -6.96
N LYS A 8 18.05 -8.17 -7.40
CA LYS A 8 17.29 -9.10 -6.57
C LYS A 8 18.25 -9.68 -5.52
N HIS A 9 17.94 -9.53 -4.25
CA HIS A 9 18.53 -10.37 -3.20
C HIS A 9 17.94 -11.77 -3.39
N ALA A 10 18.65 -12.60 -4.17
CA ALA A 10 18.34 -14.01 -4.35
C ALA A 10 18.74 -14.74 -3.06
N GLY A 11 17.75 -15.19 -2.30
CA GLY A 11 17.93 -16.42 -1.54
C GLY A 11 18.26 -17.53 -2.54
N THR A 12 19.20 -18.42 -2.19
CA THR A 12 19.66 -19.54 -3.00
C THR A 12 18.50 -20.44 -3.40
N GLY A 13 17.93 -20.20 -4.58
CA GLY A 13 16.87 -21.00 -5.20
C GLY A 13 17.24 -21.26 -6.65
N THR A 14 17.46 -22.52 -6.97
CA THR A 14 17.70 -23.10 -8.29
C THR A 14 16.72 -22.59 -9.34
N SER A 15 17.26 -22.18 -10.48
CA SER A 15 16.55 -21.87 -11.72
C SER A 15 15.66 -23.06 -12.15
N SER A 16 14.38 -22.95 -11.93
CA SER A 16 13.35 -23.76 -12.57
C SER A 16 12.37 -22.81 -13.28
N ASN A 17 11.74 -23.23 -14.36
CA ASN A 17 10.66 -22.54 -15.07
C ASN A 17 9.59 -22.09 -14.05
N GLN A 18 9.77 -20.90 -13.46
CA GLN A 18 8.79 -20.35 -12.55
C GLN A 18 7.63 -19.84 -13.38
N VAL A 19 6.50 -20.52 -13.27
CA VAL A 19 5.20 -19.96 -13.66
C VAL A 19 5.08 -18.63 -12.94
N THR A 20 5.02 -17.53 -13.71
CA THR A 20 4.87 -16.20 -13.12
C THR A 20 3.48 -16.13 -12.50
N ILE A 21 3.41 -16.09 -11.17
CA ILE A 21 2.15 -15.92 -10.45
C ILE A 21 1.67 -14.46 -10.68
N PRO A 22 0.43 -14.25 -11.15
CA PRO A 22 -0.09 -12.91 -11.40
C PRO A 22 -0.09 -12.05 -10.14
N GLU A 23 0.43 -10.84 -10.27
CA GLU A 23 0.47 -9.86 -9.20
C GLU A 23 0.20 -8.45 -9.75
N PRO A 24 -0.47 -7.55 -8.97
CA PRO A 24 -0.57 -6.15 -9.35
C PRO A 24 0.82 -5.51 -9.48
N SER A 25 0.95 -4.56 -10.37
CA SER A 25 2.18 -3.77 -10.52
C SER A 25 2.53 -3.00 -9.24
N PHE A 26 3.78 -2.57 -9.09
CA PHE A 26 4.18 -1.73 -7.96
C PHE A 26 3.42 -0.40 -7.92
N ALA A 27 3.05 0.13 -9.08
CA ALA A 27 2.25 1.34 -9.19
C ALA A 27 0.84 1.15 -8.60
N GLU A 28 0.16 0.08 -8.94
CA GLU A 28 -1.16 -0.27 -8.42
C GLU A 28 -1.11 -0.55 -6.91
N ARG A 29 -0.09 -1.28 -6.45
CA ARG A 29 0.12 -1.55 -5.02
C ARG A 29 0.39 -0.27 -4.23
N ALA A 30 1.18 0.66 -4.79
CA ALA A 30 1.44 1.97 -4.19
C ALA A 30 0.15 2.80 -4.08
N ARG A 31 -0.65 2.85 -5.15
CA ARG A 31 -1.97 3.51 -5.16
C ARG A 31 -2.91 2.91 -4.12
N THR A 32 -2.97 1.59 -4.05
CA THR A 32 -3.79 0.85 -3.08
C THR A 32 -3.35 1.15 -1.64
N LEU A 33 -2.05 1.10 -1.36
CA LEU A 33 -1.53 1.38 -0.03
C LEU A 33 -1.82 2.82 0.43
N LEU A 34 -1.67 3.79 -0.48
CA LEU A 34 -2.03 5.18 -0.19
C LEU A 34 -3.53 5.37 0.02
N HIS A 35 -4.35 4.59 -0.67
CA HIS A 35 -5.80 4.63 -0.48
C HIS A 35 -6.20 4.09 0.91
N VAL A 36 -5.63 2.98 1.34
CA VAL A 36 -5.87 2.37 2.66
C VAL A 36 -5.29 3.23 3.78
N GLY A 37 -4.06 3.73 3.62
CA GLY A 37 -3.39 4.59 4.60
C GLY A 37 -4.08 5.95 4.73
N ARG A 38 -4.10 6.50 5.95
CA ARG A 38 -4.68 7.82 6.25
C ARG A 38 -3.67 8.79 6.85
N LEU A 39 -2.57 8.26 7.34
CA LEU A 39 -1.46 8.99 7.97
C LEU A 39 -0.15 8.60 7.30
N GLY A 40 0.77 9.54 7.21
CA GLY A 40 2.13 9.27 6.77
C GLY A 40 3.15 10.05 7.59
N SER A 41 4.42 9.71 7.43
CA SER A 41 5.55 10.47 7.94
C SER A 41 6.03 11.41 6.82
N LEU A 42 5.73 12.69 6.98
CA LEU A 42 6.18 13.73 6.05
C LEU A 42 7.59 14.18 6.45
N SER A 43 8.54 14.12 5.53
CA SER A 43 9.89 14.67 5.70
C SER A 43 10.04 15.92 4.83
N THR A 44 10.43 17.05 5.46
CA THR A 44 10.69 18.33 4.83
C THR A 44 12.14 18.76 5.10
N LEU A 45 12.67 19.71 4.34
CA LEU A 45 14.00 20.26 4.61
C LEU A 45 13.91 21.36 5.66
N SER A 46 14.66 21.20 6.76
CA SER A 46 14.59 22.12 7.91
C SER A 46 15.05 23.52 7.53
N ARG A 47 14.17 24.50 7.67
CA ARG A 47 14.50 25.92 7.56
C ARG A 47 15.45 26.37 8.70
N ARG A 48 15.30 25.78 9.89
CA ARG A 48 16.10 26.16 11.07
C ARG A 48 17.51 25.57 11.06
N GLN A 49 17.65 24.33 10.60
CA GLN A 49 18.91 23.61 10.49
C GLN A 49 19.12 23.20 9.06
N GLN A 50 19.82 24.00 8.28
CA GLN A 50 20.02 23.75 6.85
C GLN A 50 20.64 22.38 6.58
N GLY A 51 20.07 21.66 5.60
CA GLY A 51 20.52 20.35 5.18
C GLY A 51 19.98 19.18 6.01
N PHE A 52 19.32 19.44 7.14
CA PHE A 52 18.72 18.37 7.93
C PHE A 52 17.26 18.11 7.52
N PRO A 53 16.85 16.84 7.38
CA PRO A 53 15.44 16.49 7.23
C PRO A 53 14.68 16.71 8.54
N PHE A 54 13.40 17.10 8.42
CA PHE A 54 12.50 17.30 9.55
C PHE A 54 11.23 16.48 9.35
N GLY A 55 10.98 15.49 10.24
CA GLY A 55 9.83 14.59 10.19
C GLY A 55 8.62 15.14 10.91
N SER A 56 7.43 14.88 10.36
CA SER A 56 6.13 15.18 10.96
C SER A 56 5.12 14.07 10.68
N VAL A 57 4.26 13.75 11.63
CA VAL A 57 3.08 12.94 11.36
C VAL A 57 2.09 13.78 10.56
N MET A 58 1.59 13.24 9.45
CA MET A 58 0.78 14.01 8.50
C MET A 58 -0.44 13.23 8.02
N PRO A 59 -1.65 13.63 8.41
CA PRO A 59 -2.88 13.19 7.77
C PRO A 59 -2.93 13.69 6.33
N TYR A 60 -3.44 12.87 5.41
CA TYR A 60 -3.57 13.26 4.01
C TYR A 60 -4.88 12.80 3.38
N GLY A 61 -5.42 13.64 2.49
CA GLY A 61 -6.40 13.28 1.48
C GLY A 61 -5.72 12.81 0.20
N LEU A 62 -6.51 12.35 -0.77
CA LEU A 62 -6.02 12.02 -2.11
C LEU A 62 -6.94 12.63 -3.16
N ASP A 63 -6.37 13.15 -4.24
CA ASP A 63 -7.15 13.50 -5.43
C ASP A 63 -7.26 12.32 -6.41
N GLY A 64 -7.93 12.54 -7.55
CA GLY A 64 -8.14 11.51 -8.56
C GLY A 64 -6.85 10.93 -9.15
N ASP A 65 -5.79 11.74 -9.23
CA ASP A 65 -4.46 11.31 -9.69
C ASP A 65 -3.67 10.59 -8.58
N GLY A 66 -4.22 10.51 -7.35
CA GLY A 66 -3.55 9.92 -6.18
C GLY A 66 -2.52 10.84 -5.55
N ARG A 67 -2.57 12.14 -5.83
CA ARG A 67 -1.69 13.11 -5.21
C ARG A 67 -2.15 13.39 -3.78
N PRO A 68 -1.26 13.31 -2.78
CA PRO A 68 -1.59 13.65 -1.41
C PRO A 68 -1.98 15.12 -1.24
N ILE A 69 -3.11 15.35 -0.55
CA ILE A 69 -3.62 16.66 -0.16
C ILE A 69 -3.46 16.79 1.36
N PHE A 70 -2.92 17.92 1.81
CA PHE A 70 -2.66 18.20 3.21
C PHE A 70 -3.41 19.44 3.65
N LEU A 71 -3.92 19.42 4.88
CA LEU A 71 -4.45 20.61 5.57
C LEU A 71 -3.45 21.01 6.65
N VAL A 72 -2.78 22.14 6.46
CA VAL A 72 -1.65 22.56 7.29
C VAL A 72 -1.80 24.00 7.80
N SER A 73 -1.41 24.23 9.07
CA SER A 73 -1.35 25.55 9.66
C SER A 73 -0.04 26.25 9.31
N THR A 74 -0.10 27.56 9.09
CA THR A 74 1.08 28.42 8.87
C THR A 74 2.04 28.45 10.06
N MET A 75 1.56 28.16 11.28
CA MET A 75 2.38 28.08 12.48
C MET A 75 3.22 26.82 12.57
N ALA A 76 2.86 25.76 11.84
CA ALA A 76 3.54 24.49 11.89
C ALA A 76 4.93 24.55 11.23
N MET A 77 5.92 23.91 11.85
CA MET A 77 7.30 23.89 11.31
C MET A 77 7.39 23.27 9.92
N HIS A 78 6.64 22.19 9.63
CA HIS A 78 6.62 21.60 8.29
C HIS A 78 6.10 22.61 7.24
N THR A 79 5.13 23.44 7.55
CA THR A 79 4.62 24.48 6.64
C THR A 79 5.68 25.55 6.38
N GLN A 80 6.35 26.02 7.42
CA GLN A 80 7.44 26.99 7.30
C GLN A 80 8.63 26.42 6.52
N ASN A 81 8.93 25.14 6.69
CA ASN A 81 9.93 24.42 5.90
C ASN A 81 9.54 24.37 4.42
N LEU A 82 8.29 23.97 4.11
CA LEU A 82 7.78 23.90 2.74
C LEU A 82 7.73 25.25 2.02
N GLN A 83 7.49 26.34 2.75
CA GLN A 83 7.56 27.69 2.20
C GLN A 83 8.99 28.11 1.85
N ALA A 84 9.99 27.57 2.55
CA ALA A 84 11.40 27.84 2.26
C ALA A 84 11.95 26.90 1.18
N ASP A 85 11.54 25.63 1.19
CA ASP A 85 11.90 24.60 0.21
C ASP A 85 10.77 23.60 0.07
N SER A 86 10.13 23.56 -1.09
CA SER A 86 8.94 22.74 -1.34
C SER A 86 9.23 21.25 -1.50
N ARG A 87 10.48 20.81 -1.56
CA ARG A 87 10.86 19.41 -1.70
C ARG A 87 10.55 18.64 -0.44
N ALA A 88 9.92 17.48 -0.60
CA ALA A 88 9.50 16.65 0.52
C ALA A 88 9.40 15.17 0.10
N SER A 89 9.33 14.31 1.11
CA SER A 89 8.92 12.92 0.92
C SER A 89 7.83 12.55 1.93
N LEU A 90 6.91 11.68 1.50
CA LEU A 90 5.85 11.13 2.35
C LEU A 90 6.03 9.61 2.41
N LEU A 91 6.33 9.09 3.59
CA LEU A 91 6.34 7.65 3.87
C LEU A 91 5.00 7.22 4.42
N VAL A 92 4.36 6.24 3.77
CA VAL A 92 3.15 5.58 4.25
C VAL A 92 3.44 4.10 4.44
N THR A 93 3.08 3.57 5.60
CA THR A 93 3.21 2.15 5.95
C THR A 93 1.84 1.50 5.96
N GLN A 94 1.80 0.20 5.73
CA GLN A 94 0.57 -0.58 5.83
C GLN A 94 -0.02 -0.42 7.24
N PRO A 95 -1.30 -0.03 7.38
CA PRO A 95 -1.98 -0.01 8.67
C PRO A 95 -2.00 -1.40 9.31
N ASP A 96 -2.07 -1.43 10.64
CA ASP A 96 -2.29 -2.66 11.45
C ASP A 96 -1.31 -3.81 11.18
N SER A 97 -0.11 -3.50 10.71
CA SER A 97 0.96 -4.47 10.52
C SER A 97 1.50 -4.96 11.87
N SER A 98 0.80 -5.89 12.50
CA SER A 98 1.18 -6.47 13.79
C SER A 98 2.40 -7.36 13.65
N GLY A 99 3.50 -7.01 14.32
CA GLY A 99 4.59 -7.91 14.64
C GLY A 99 5.87 -7.82 13.79
N ASP A 100 5.80 -7.51 12.49
CA ASP A 100 6.99 -7.35 11.63
C ASP A 100 6.92 -6.12 10.72
N PRO A 101 7.42 -4.96 11.17
CA PRO A 101 7.42 -3.74 10.36
C PRO A 101 8.24 -3.84 9.07
N LEU A 102 9.24 -4.71 9.00
CA LEU A 102 10.07 -4.88 7.80
C LEU A 102 9.43 -5.81 6.77
N GLY A 103 8.59 -6.73 7.22
CA GLY A 103 7.77 -7.60 6.36
C GLY A 103 6.54 -6.90 5.78
N SER A 104 6.17 -5.73 6.30
CA SER A 104 4.98 -4.99 5.89
C SER A 104 5.23 -4.10 4.69
N SER A 105 4.17 -3.88 3.90
CA SER A 105 4.23 -2.98 2.75
C SER A 105 4.40 -1.52 3.18
N ARG A 106 5.22 -0.78 2.42
CA ARG A 106 5.42 0.64 2.60
C ARG A 106 5.71 1.33 1.28
N VAL A 107 5.35 2.59 1.19
CA VAL A 107 5.59 3.43 0.02
C VAL A 107 6.17 4.77 0.44
N THR A 108 7.18 5.22 -0.30
CA THR A 108 7.71 6.58 -0.17
C THR A 108 7.42 7.35 -1.45
N LEU A 109 6.65 8.41 -1.34
CA LEU A 109 6.49 9.40 -2.40
C LEU A 109 7.57 10.46 -2.25
N VAL A 110 8.20 10.82 -3.35
CA VAL A 110 9.14 11.96 -3.44
C VAL A 110 8.54 13.00 -4.36
N GLY A 111 8.57 14.26 -3.94
CA GLY A 111 7.96 15.32 -4.76
C GLY A 111 8.10 16.71 -4.18
N THR A 112 7.32 17.64 -4.71
CA THR A 112 7.19 19.01 -4.22
C THR A 112 5.80 19.25 -3.67
N ILE A 113 5.70 19.94 -2.55
CA ILE A 113 4.42 20.27 -1.90
C ILE A 113 4.20 21.78 -2.03
N LEU A 114 3.11 22.15 -2.70
CA LEU A 114 2.75 23.53 -3.01
C LEU A 114 1.33 23.84 -2.54
N PRO A 115 1.00 25.12 -2.27
CA PRO A 115 -0.37 25.52 -2.00
C PRO A 115 -1.31 25.11 -3.14
N VAL A 116 -2.50 24.61 -2.79
CA VAL A 116 -3.54 24.28 -3.76
C VAL A 116 -4.04 25.56 -4.44
N PRO A 117 -4.18 25.62 -5.77
CA PRO A 117 -4.75 26.76 -6.47
C PRO A 117 -6.16 27.10 -5.95
N LYS A 118 -6.49 28.40 -5.85
CA LYS A 118 -7.77 28.85 -5.28
C LYS A 118 -9.00 28.19 -5.90
N VAL A 119 -8.97 27.91 -7.19
CA VAL A 119 -10.07 27.28 -7.94
C VAL A 119 -10.27 25.81 -7.58
N GLU A 120 -9.27 25.14 -7.00
CA GLU A 120 -9.29 23.72 -6.63
C GLU A 120 -9.47 23.50 -5.11
N VAL A 121 -9.50 24.58 -4.30
CA VAL A 121 -9.59 24.47 -2.83
C VAL A 121 -10.88 23.78 -2.39
N ALA A 122 -12.02 24.09 -3.01
CA ALA A 122 -13.30 23.49 -2.61
C ALA A 122 -13.32 21.97 -2.84
N GLU A 123 -12.79 21.51 -3.95
CA GLU A 123 -12.65 20.08 -4.25
C GLU A 123 -11.68 19.42 -3.27
N SER A 124 -10.49 19.99 -3.08
CA SER A 124 -9.47 19.48 -2.14
C SER A 124 -10.02 19.39 -0.71
N ARG A 125 -10.82 20.36 -0.28
CA ARG A 125 -11.51 20.36 1.00
C ARG A 125 -12.47 19.18 1.14
N ASN A 126 -13.29 18.92 0.14
CA ASN A 126 -14.24 17.81 0.15
C ASN A 126 -13.52 16.46 0.20
N LEU A 127 -12.49 16.27 -0.64
CA LEU A 127 -11.68 15.07 -0.68
C LEU A 127 -10.94 14.83 0.65
N TYR A 128 -10.39 15.87 1.26
CA TYR A 128 -9.70 15.76 2.54
C TYR A 128 -10.68 15.41 3.68
N LEU A 129 -11.81 16.12 3.78
CA LEU A 129 -12.80 15.93 4.83
C LEU A 129 -13.53 14.58 4.73
N SER A 130 -13.69 14.01 3.54
CA SER A 130 -14.23 12.65 3.38
C SER A 130 -13.37 11.60 4.08
N ARG A 131 -12.06 11.83 4.15
CA ARG A 131 -11.09 10.94 4.82
C ARG A 131 -10.86 11.31 6.29
N HIS A 132 -10.98 12.60 6.62
CA HIS A 132 -10.71 13.17 7.94
C HIS A 132 -11.87 14.04 8.43
N PRO A 133 -13.06 13.46 8.74
CA PRO A 133 -14.27 14.24 9.08
C PRO A 133 -14.11 15.11 10.32
N ASN A 134 -13.22 14.75 11.24
CA ASN A 134 -12.94 15.56 12.43
C ASN A 134 -12.26 16.91 12.11
N SER A 135 -11.60 17.01 10.95
CA SER A 135 -10.92 18.24 10.53
C SER A 135 -11.88 19.39 10.22
N LYS A 136 -13.19 19.13 10.12
CA LYS A 136 -14.23 20.16 9.99
C LYS A 136 -14.19 21.21 11.11
N TYR A 137 -13.63 20.87 12.28
CA TYR A 137 -13.55 21.80 13.41
C TYR A 137 -12.51 22.91 13.25
N TRP A 138 -11.47 22.72 12.40
CA TRP A 138 -10.38 23.68 12.21
C TRP A 138 -10.09 24.02 10.75
N VAL A 139 -10.75 23.36 9.78
CA VAL A 139 -10.52 23.55 8.33
C VAL A 139 -10.77 24.99 7.87
N ASP A 140 -11.59 25.73 8.57
CA ASP A 140 -11.98 27.12 8.25
C ASP A 140 -11.24 28.15 9.13
N PHE A 141 -10.19 27.77 9.88
CA PHE A 141 -9.35 28.72 10.61
C PHE A 141 -8.41 29.45 9.63
N ASP A 142 -8.22 30.73 9.84
CA ASP A 142 -7.48 31.63 8.94
C ASP A 142 -6.02 31.22 8.70
N ASP A 143 -5.42 30.50 9.64
CA ASP A 143 -4.04 30.01 9.55
C ASP A 143 -3.92 28.67 8.86
N PHE A 144 -5.02 27.99 8.51
CA PHE A 144 -5.01 26.71 7.79
C PHE A 144 -5.18 26.91 6.29
N SER A 145 -4.43 26.09 5.53
CA SER A 145 -4.51 26.10 4.07
C SER A 145 -4.28 24.68 3.51
N PHE A 146 -4.82 24.44 2.33
CA PHE A 146 -4.58 23.18 1.60
C PHE A 146 -3.30 23.27 0.78
N TYR A 147 -2.50 22.23 0.90
CA TYR A 147 -1.30 21.96 0.10
C TYR A 147 -1.44 20.64 -0.61
N ARG A 148 -0.79 20.47 -1.75
CA ARG A 148 -0.80 19.23 -2.52
C ARG A 148 0.61 18.84 -2.95
N MET A 149 0.89 17.54 -2.94
CA MET A 149 2.16 16.99 -3.39
C MET A 149 2.10 16.70 -4.89
N GLU A 150 2.97 17.33 -5.65
CA GLU A 150 3.27 16.93 -7.03
C GLU A 150 4.32 15.81 -6.96
N VAL A 151 3.90 14.58 -7.28
CA VAL A 151 4.74 13.39 -7.19
C VAL A 151 5.74 13.36 -8.33
N VAL A 152 7.03 13.24 -8.00
CA VAL A 152 8.15 13.14 -8.94
C VAL A 152 8.58 11.69 -9.12
N ASP A 153 8.61 10.94 -8.02
CA ASP A 153 9.01 9.53 -8.04
C ASP A 153 8.41 8.77 -6.85
N VAL A 154 8.29 7.45 -6.96
CA VAL A 154 7.71 6.59 -5.93
C VAL A 154 8.60 5.39 -5.68
N TYR A 155 8.89 5.09 -4.42
CA TYR A 155 9.58 3.87 -4.04
C TYR A 155 8.65 2.96 -3.24
N TYR A 156 8.32 1.80 -3.80
CA TYR A 156 7.46 0.80 -3.17
C TYR A 156 8.28 -0.34 -2.59
N VAL A 157 7.91 -0.81 -1.40
CA VAL A 157 8.43 -2.01 -0.75
C VAL A 157 7.25 -2.86 -0.30
N GLY A 158 7.16 -4.08 -0.78
CA GLY A 158 6.09 -5.04 -0.48
C GLY A 158 6.49 -6.13 0.53
N GLY A 159 7.54 -5.87 1.31
CA GLY A 159 8.16 -6.84 2.23
C GLY A 159 9.56 -7.25 1.76
N PHE A 160 10.10 -8.32 2.36
CA PHE A 160 11.46 -8.77 2.07
C PHE A 160 11.65 -9.14 0.59
N GLY A 161 12.63 -8.50 -0.06
CA GLY A 161 13.02 -8.81 -1.44
C GLY A 161 12.08 -8.27 -2.54
N VAL A 162 10.95 -7.68 -2.18
CA VAL A 162 9.97 -7.09 -3.11
C VAL A 162 10.03 -5.58 -3.01
N MET A 163 10.76 -4.93 -3.91
CA MET A 163 10.90 -3.47 -3.89
C MET A 163 11.28 -2.92 -5.27
N GLY A 164 10.91 -1.70 -5.55
CA GLY A 164 11.27 -1.03 -6.79
C GLY A 164 10.80 0.41 -6.87
N TRP A 165 11.39 1.13 -7.82
CA TRP A 165 10.98 2.47 -8.20
C TRP A 165 9.83 2.41 -9.21
N VAL A 166 8.93 3.35 -9.08
CA VAL A 166 7.77 3.57 -9.95
C VAL A 166 7.82 5.02 -10.39
N SER A 167 7.85 5.27 -11.67
CA SER A 167 7.84 6.62 -12.20
C SER A 167 6.53 7.36 -11.89
N ALA A 168 6.57 8.69 -11.83
CA ALA A 168 5.37 9.50 -11.62
C ALA A 168 4.28 9.23 -12.67
N SER A 169 4.66 8.90 -13.90
CA SER A 169 3.71 8.58 -14.99
C SER A 169 3.01 7.23 -14.76
N GLU A 170 3.75 6.18 -14.37
CA GLU A 170 3.18 4.87 -14.03
C GLU A 170 2.27 4.96 -12.80
N TYR A 171 2.70 5.70 -11.78
CA TYR A 171 1.92 5.93 -10.56
C TYR A 171 0.60 6.65 -10.88
N ARG A 172 0.61 7.70 -11.70
CA ARG A 172 -0.58 8.46 -12.09
C ARG A 172 -1.55 7.64 -12.94
N ALA A 173 -1.03 6.79 -13.83
CA ALA A 173 -1.83 5.93 -14.71
C ALA A 173 -2.48 4.76 -13.95
N ALA A 174 -1.91 4.35 -12.81
CA ALA A 174 -2.44 3.26 -12.01
C ALA A 174 -3.67 3.67 -11.21
N THR A 175 -4.53 2.69 -10.91
CA THR A 175 -5.66 2.84 -9.99
C THR A 175 -5.48 1.96 -8.76
N PRO A 176 -6.10 2.29 -7.61
CA PRO A 176 -6.17 1.37 -6.49
C PRO A 176 -6.84 0.05 -6.90
N ASP A 177 -6.46 -1.04 -6.22
CA ASP A 177 -7.10 -2.34 -6.43
C ASP A 177 -8.62 -2.25 -6.15
N PRO A 178 -9.49 -2.88 -6.95
CA PRO A 178 -10.94 -2.82 -6.76
C PRO A 178 -11.42 -3.39 -5.42
N LEU A 179 -10.60 -4.22 -4.75
CA LEU A 179 -10.93 -4.76 -3.44
C LEU A 179 -10.55 -3.82 -2.28
N VAL A 180 -9.95 -2.68 -2.54
CA VAL A 180 -9.31 -1.80 -1.55
C VAL A 180 -10.20 -1.48 -0.34
N ASP A 181 -11.49 -1.25 -0.55
CA ASP A 181 -12.44 -0.91 0.52
C ASP A 181 -12.94 -2.12 1.30
N SER A 182 -12.75 -3.34 0.77
CA SER A 182 -13.16 -4.61 1.40
C SER A 182 -11.99 -5.48 1.90
N MET A 183 -10.75 -5.09 1.61
CA MET A 183 -9.55 -5.88 1.97
C MET A 183 -9.50 -6.23 3.45
N ALA A 184 -9.75 -5.27 4.34
CA ALA A 184 -9.69 -5.47 5.78
C ALA A 184 -10.71 -6.50 6.26
N GLU A 185 -11.95 -6.41 5.78
CA GLU A 185 -13.04 -7.33 6.11
C GLU A 185 -12.76 -8.75 5.58
N ILE A 186 -12.23 -8.86 4.35
CA ILE A 186 -11.85 -10.16 3.78
C ILE A 186 -10.75 -10.81 4.61
N LEU A 187 -9.70 -10.06 4.99
CA LEU A 187 -8.59 -10.55 5.80
C LEU A 187 -9.08 -11.02 7.18
N GLU A 188 -9.87 -10.21 7.86
CA GLU A 188 -10.43 -10.53 9.18
C GLU A 188 -11.26 -11.81 9.12
N HIS A 189 -12.21 -11.90 8.20
CA HIS A 189 -13.08 -13.05 8.03
C HIS A 189 -12.31 -14.33 7.70
N MET A 190 -11.37 -14.27 6.75
CA MET A 190 -10.59 -15.45 6.36
C MET A 190 -9.69 -15.95 7.48
N ASN A 191 -9.11 -15.06 8.26
CA ASN A 191 -8.23 -15.42 9.37
C ASN A 191 -8.99 -15.90 10.61
N ALA A 192 -10.21 -15.37 10.86
CA ALA A 192 -11.01 -15.79 12.00
C ALA A 192 -11.73 -17.14 11.78
N ASP A 193 -12.27 -17.36 10.58
CA ASP A 193 -13.23 -18.43 10.35
C ASP A 193 -12.74 -19.52 9.36
N HIS A 194 -11.64 -19.29 8.64
CA HIS A 194 -11.23 -20.14 7.50
C HIS A 194 -9.73 -20.47 7.44
N GLU A 195 -9.06 -20.55 8.59
CA GLU A 195 -7.64 -20.92 8.67
C GLU A 195 -7.35 -22.29 8.04
N ASP A 196 -8.24 -23.28 8.26
CA ASP A 196 -8.14 -24.61 7.69
C ASP A 196 -8.17 -24.60 6.16
N ALA A 197 -8.97 -23.72 5.56
CA ALA A 197 -9.02 -23.52 4.13
C ALA A 197 -7.72 -22.90 3.61
N LEU A 198 -7.12 -21.95 4.33
CA LEU A 198 -5.84 -21.36 3.97
C LEU A 198 -4.70 -22.39 4.00
N VAL A 199 -4.65 -23.25 5.02
CA VAL A 199 -3.70 -24.38 5.12
C VAL A 199 -3.87 -25.34 3.94
N LEU A 200 -5.13 -25.70 3.62
CA LEU A 200 -5.43 -26.59 2.48
C LEU A 200 -4.95 -25.99 1.16
N LEU A 201 -5.26 -24.72 0.91
CA LEU A 201 -4.87 -24.01 -0.34
C LEU A 201 -3.34 -23.85 -0.44
N ALA A 202 -2.66 -23.56 0.67
CA ALA A 202 -1.20 -23.50 0.71
C ALA A 202 -0.56 -24.84 0.32
N ARG A 203 -1.08 -25.95 0.85
CA ARG A 203 -0.62 -27.28 0.52
C ARG A 203 -0.86 -27.64 -0.94
N THR A 204 -2.08 -27.42 -1.44
CA THR A 204 -2.49 -27.90 -2.78
C THR A 204 -1.97 -27.03 -3.91
N ILE A 205 -1.89 -25.70 -3.71
CA ILE A 205 -1.51 -24.76 -4.78
C ILE A 205 -0.05 -24.34 -4.66
N ALA A 206 0.43 -24.00 -3.44
CA ALA A 206 1.82 -23.58 -3.24
C ALA A 206 2.76 -24.75 -2.91
N GLY A 207 2.25 -25.96 -2.66
CA GLY A 207 3.06 -27.14 -2.33
C GLY A 207 3.76 -27.02 -0.97
N ILE A 208 3.23 -26.23 -0.04
CA ILE A 208 3.84 -25.97 1.26
C ILE A 208 2.98 -26.58 2.37
N GLU A 209 3.53 -27.58 3.08
CA GLU A 209 2.92 -28.14 4.28
C GLU A 209 3.06 -27.18 5.46
N SER A 210 1.94 -26.82 6.06
CA SER A 210 1.88 -25.92 7.24
C SER A 210 0.83 -26.41 8.22
N HIS A 211 0.98 -26.03 9.48
CA HIS A 211 0.00 -26.33 10.53
C HIS A 211 -0.83 -25.10 10.91
N GLU A 212 -0.39 -23.90 10.54
CA GLU A 212 -1.14 -22.65 10.65
C GLU A 212 -0.94 -21.83 9.38
N ALA A 213 -1.95 -21.06 8.99
CA ALA A 213 -1.91 -20.14 7.89
C ALA A 213 -2.71 -18.87 8.19
N ALA A 214 -2.14 -17.72 7.87
CA ALA A 214 -2.85 -16.45 7.97
C ALA A 214 -2.73 -15.67 6.65
N MET A 215 -3.84 -15.20 6.13
CA MET A 215 -3.86 -14.30 4.98
C MET A 215 -3.30 -12.93 5.41
N THR A 216 -2.29 -12.44 4.71
CA THR A 216 -1.61 -11.18 5.04
C THR A 216 -1.96 -10.04 4.10
N SER A 217 -2.38 -10.35 2.89
CA SER A 217 -2.92 -9.39 1.92
C SER A 217 -3.77 -10.10 0.88
N VAL A 218 -4.71 -9.38 0.28
CA VAL A 218 -5.54 -9.83 -0.83
C VAL A 218 -5.61 -8.72 -1.87
N ASP A 219 -5.66 -9.10 -3.14
CA ASP A 219 -5.89 -8.22 -4.28
C ASP A 219 -6.72 -8.95 -5.35
N ARG A 220 -7.07 -8.28 -6.42
CA ARG A 220 -7.93 -8.84 -7.48
C ARG A 220 -7.39 -10.12 -8.14
N LEU A 221 -6.09 -10.39 -8.05
CA LEU A 221 -5.42 -11.52 -8.70
C LEU A 221 -5.12 -12.70 -7.76
N GLY A 222 -5.27 -12.50 -6.43
CA GLY A 222 -4.95 -13.53 -5.44
C GLY A 222 -4.65 -12.96 -4.07
N PHE A 223 -4.00 -13.76 -3.23
CA PHE A 223 -3.69 -13.37 -1.86
C PHE A 223 -2.33 -13.90 -1.40
N ASN A 224 -1.74 -13.22 -0.43
CA ASN A 224 -0.53 -13.70 0.23
C ASN A 224 -0.89 -14.34 1.57
N VAL A 225 -0.18 -15.41 1.91
CA VAL A 225 -0.32 -16.11 3.19
C VAL A 225 1.01 -16.19 3.91
N ARG A 226 0.95 -16.08 5.24
CA ARG A 226 2.03 -16.41 6.15
C ARG A 226 1.71 -17.79 6.73
N LEU A 227 2.68 -18.69 6.64
CA LEU A 227 2.55 -20.10 6.98
C LEU A 227 3.51 -20.45 8.11
N THR A 228 3.02 -21.13 9.14
CA THR A 228 3.86 -21.74 10.17
C THR A 228 4.13 -23.19 9.77
N THR A 229 5.40 -23.47 9.42
CA THR A 229 5.86 -24.81 8.99
C THR A 229 6.77 -25.41 10.05
N ARG A 230 7.15 -26.69 9.90
CA ARG A 230 8.12 -27.35 10.79
C ARG A 230 9.49 -26.68 10.78
N ASP A 231 9.86 -26.05 9.68
CA ASP A 231 11.17 -25.40 9.46
C ASP A 231 11.13 -23.89 9.76
N GLY A 232 10.03 -23.37 10.31
CA GLY A 232 9.83 -21.95 10.61
C GLY A 232 8.77 -21.29 9.75
N MET A 233 8.74 -19.95 9.78
CA MET A 233 7.74 -19.17 9.06
C MET A 233 8.11 -19.00 7.59
N ARG A 234 7.11 -19.17 6.70
CA ARG A 234 7.23 -18.96 5.25
C ARG A 234 6.09 -18.09 4.73
N GLY A 235 6.35 -17.34 3.67
CA GLY A 235 5.34 -16.63 2.89
C GLY A 235 5.06 -17.35 1.59
N ALA A 236 3.81 -17.33 1.12
CA ALA A 236 3.44 -17.79 -0.21
C ALA A 236 2.39 -16.87 -0.85
N ARG A 237 2.44 -16.77 -2.18
CA ARG A 237 1.39 -16.14 -3.00
C ARG A 237 0.50 -17.23 -3.57
N ILE A 238 -0.81 -17.10 -3.41
CA ILE A 238 -1.81 -18.01 -3.97
C ILE A 238 -2.64 -17.21 -4.99
N PRO A 239 -2.56 -17.54 -6.30
CA PRO A 239 -3.35 -16.86 -7.32
C PRO A 239 -4.81 -17.32 -7.26
N PHE A 240 -5.73 -16.42 -7.56
CA PHE A 240 -7.12 -16.78 -7.83
C PHE A 240 -7.26 -17.52 -9.16
N LEU A 241 -8.34 -18.27 -9.31
CA LEU A 241 -8.66 -18.96 -10.59
C LEU A 241 -8.98 -17.97 -11.72
N ARG A 242 -9.38 -16.76 -11.36
CA ARG A 242 -9.69 -15.63 -12.26
C ARG A 242 -9.62 -14.32 -11.49
N GLU A 243 -9.48 -13.23 -12.21
CA GLU A 243 -9.56 -11.88 -11.64
C GLU A 243 -10.93 -11.62 -10.99
N VAL A 244 -10.94 -10.94 -9.85
CA VAL A 244 -12.13 -10.58 -9.07
C VAL A 244 -12.18 -9.07 -8.84
N ASN A 245 -13.40 -8.50 -8.77
CA ASN A 245 -13.59 -7.06 -8.65
C ASN A 245 -14.46 -6.65 -7.45
N SER A 246 -14.83 -7.60 -6.60
CA SER A 246 -15.66 -7.36 -5.42
C SER A 246 -15.45 -8.44 -4.34
N ALA A 247 -15.82 -8.13 -3.10
CA ALA A 247 -15.81 -9.09 -1.99
C ALA A 247 -16.68 -10.33 -2.29
N ALA A 248 -17.82 -10.15 -2.97
CA ALA A 248 -18.70 -11.25 -3.35
C ALA A 248 -18.04 -12.19 -4.36
N GLU A 249 -17.34 -11.66 -5.36
CA GLU A 249 -16.57 -12.46 -6.32
C GLU A 249 -15.38 -13.15 -5.65
N THR A 250 -14.70 -12.47 -4.72
CA THR A 250 -13.61 -13.05 -3.92
C THR A 250 -14.11 -14.25 -3.12
N ARG A 251 -15.25 -14.12 -2.43
CA ARG A 251 -15.87 -15.25 -1.72
C ARG A 251 -16.16 -16.42 -2.66
N ASN A 252 -16.77 -16.15 -3.80
CA ASN A 252 -17.15 -17.20 -4.75
C ASN A 252 -15.92 -17.96 -5.28
N VAL A 253 -14.85 -17.24 -5.65
CA VAL A 253 -13.62 -17.88 -6.15
C VAL A 253 -12.92 -18.68 -5.06
N LEU A 254 -12.87 -18.20 -3.81
CA LEU A 254 -12.29 -18.93 -2.70
C LEU A 254 -13.05 -20.23 -2.40
N VAL A 255 -14.38 -20.20 -2.39
CA VAL A 255 -15.23 -21.42 -2.24
C VAL A 255 -14.95 -22.42 -3.34
N GLU A 256 -14.83 -21.95 -4.59
CA GLU A 256 -14.51 -22.80 -5.73
C GLU A 256 -13.11 -23.43 -5.58
N MET A 257 -12.10 -22.66 -5.21
CA MET A 257 -10.73 -23.13 -4.96
C MET A 257 -10.68 -24.22 -3.87
N VAL A 258 -11.36 -24.00 -2.74
CA VAL A 258 -11.44 -24.99 -1.65
C VAL A 258 -12.14 -26.26 -2.10
N ARG A 259 -13.21 -26.14 -2.90
CA ARG A 259 -13.91 -27.32 -3.45
C ARG A 259 -12.98 -28.12 -4.38
N GLN A 260 -12.25 -27.46 -5.26
CA GLN A 260 -11.27 -28.12 -6.15
C GLN A 260 -10.16 -28.79 -5.36
N ALA A 261 -9.62 -28.11 -4.33
CA ALA A 261 -8.56 -28.63 -3.48
C ALA A 261 -8.98 -29.87 -2.63
N ARG A 262 -10.27 -30.02 -2.36
CA ARG A 262 -10.85 -31.19 -1.64
C ARG A 262 -11.17 -32.37 -2.57
N SER A 263 -11.30 -32.13 -3.89
CA SER A 263 -11.57 -33.19 -4.85
C SER A 263 -10.31 -34.03 -5.02
N PRO A 264 -10.39 -35.36 -5.01
CA PRO A 264 -9.24 -36.23 -5.31
C PRO A 264 -8.73 -35.89 -6.71
N VAL A 265 -7.41 -35.79 -6.86
CA VAL A 265 -6.78 -35.80 -8.18
C VAL A 265 -6.97 -37.22 -8.73
N GLU A 266 -7.82 -37.39 -9.77
CA GLU A 266 -7.92 -38.65 -10.51
C GLU A 266 -6.62 -39.00 -11.24
#